data_eb333761f18fd624b54b4855d63c4b19
#
_entry.id   eb333761f18fd624b54b4855d63c4b19
#
_cell.length_a   1.000
_cell.length_b   1.000
_cell.length_c   1.000
_cell.angle_alpha   90.00
_cell.angle_beta   90.00
_cell.angle_gamma   90.00
#
_symmetry.space_group_name_H-M   'P 1'
#
loop_
_entity.id
_entity.type
_entity.pdbx_description
1 polymer ?
#
loop_
_entity_poly.entity_id
_entity_poly.type
_entity_poly.pdbx_seq_one_letter_code
_entity_poly.pdbx_strand_id
1 'polypeptide(L)'
;MSIDSKYLNLFIKATEKGAIGASKFIGKQDKIAADKGAVDPMRKELNKINMEGTVVIGEGEMDEAPMLYIGEKLGTLKGPKFDIAVDPLEGTKFTANNQPNAFSVIAIAKQGDLLSAPDTYMEKIAIGANLPKNLLDLDNSVKKNITLLAAAKKKNISDLKACVLKRTRHDDIVKELTEIGVQINYITDGDIAGALTVIGNNPKNDIYYSTGGGPEGVIVAAALACYGGQIQGRLILDDDEKMRAKKLGIKDFNKKYNIDEMVKGDVIFCATGVTDGDLAKGVEDLGNEYKVTTFALHRSQKTIKTIVNFYNK
;
A
#
# COMPACT_ATOMS: atom_id res chain seq x y z
N MET A 1 -11.64 -15.69 12.11
CA MET A 1 -11.79 -14.92 13.39
C MET A 1 -11.37 -13.48 13.14
N SER A 2 -12.11 -12.48 13.64
CA SER A 2 -11.80 -11.06 13.47
C SER A 2 -10.63 -10.61 14.35
N ILE A 3 -9.99 -9.50 13.95
CA ILE A 3 -9.06 -8.74 14.79
C ILE A 3 -9.91 -7.87 15.72
N ASP A 4 -9.51 -7.75 16.99
CA ASP A 4 -10.22 -6.88 17.95
C ASP A 4 -10.09 -5.42 17.50
N SER A 5 -11.21 -4.70 17.47
CA SER A 5 -11.31 -3.32 17.00
C SER A 5 -10.42 -2.33 17.77
N LYS A 6 -10.03 -2.67 19.01
CA LYS A 6 -9.09 -1.84 19.80
C LYS A 6 -7.73 -1.65 19.11
N TYR A 7 -7.31 -2.63 18.29
CA TYR A 7 -6.04 -2.56 17.57
C TYR A 7 -6.03 -1.47 16.49
N LEU A 8 -7.17 -1.14 15.89
CA LEU A 8 -7.26 -0.09 14.88
C LEU A 8 -6.64 1.23 15.38
N ASN A 9 -7.04 1.70 16.55
CA ASN A 9 -6.53 2.97 17.10
C ASN A 9 -5.03 2.89 17.46
N LEU A 10 -4.53 1.72 17.83
CA LEU A 10 -3.10 1.52 18.14
C LEU A 10 -2.25 1.63 16.87
N PHE A 11 -2.71 1.06 15.75
CA PHE A 11 -2.00 1.13 14.48
C PHE A 11 -2.13 2.51 13.80
N ILE A 12 -3.29 3.18 13.93
CA ILE A 12 -3.44 4.58 13.56
C ILE A 12 -2.35 5.42 14.24
N LYS A 13 -2.20 5.28 15.56
CA LYS A 13 -1.20 6.03 16.31
C LYS A 13 0.24 5.75 15.85
N ALA A 14 0.54 4.51 15.44
CA ALA A 14 1.85 4.16 14.92
C ALA A 14 2.16 4.89 13.59
N THR A 15 1.21 4.88 12.63
CA THR A 15 1.38 5.61 11.36
C THR A 15 1.42 7.13 11.57
N GLU A 16 0.64 7.68 12.50
CA GLU A 16 0.66 9.09 12.85
C GLU A 16 2.02 9.54 13.42
N LYS A 17 2.63 8.71 14.28
CA LYS A 17 3.99 8.99 14.79
C LYS A 17 5.04 8.91 13.70
N GLY A 18 4.93 7.96 12.76
CA GLY A 18 5.77 7.90 11.57
C GLY A 18 5.63 9.16 10.71
N ALA A 19 4.40 9.54 10.39
CA ALA A 19 4.11 10.74 9.58
C ALA A 19 4.63 12.03 10.21
N ILE A 20 4.42 12.24 11.52
CA ILE A 20 4.96 13.39 12.25
C ILE A 20 6.50 13.40 12.21
N GLY A 21 7.11 12.23 12.33
CA GLY A 21 8.56 12.13 12.26
C GLY A 21 9.12 12.51 10.90
N ALA A 22 8.53 11.97 9.82
CA ALA A 22 8.89 12.25 8.45
C ALA A 22 8.61 13.71 8.04
N SER A 23 7.53 14.33 8.54
CA SER A 23 7.12 15.69 8.16
C SER A 23 8.20 16.75 8.45
N LYS A 24 9.06 16.49 9.42
CA LYS A 24 10.19 17.37 9.77
C LYS A 24 11.22 17.50 8.65
N PHE A 25 11.17 16.61 7.65
CA PHE A 25 12.10 16.55 6.52
C PHE A 25 11.46 16.96 5.19
N ILE A 26 10.22 17.44 5.19
CA ILE A 26 9.54 17.93 3.98
C ILE A 26 10.36 19.06 3.35
N GLY A 27 10.70 18.90 2.06
CA GLY A 27 11.45 19.87 1.27
C GLY A 27 12.94 19.99 1.58
N LYS A 28 13.49 19.10 2.44
CA LYS A 28 14.92 19.17 2.83
C LYS A 28 15.87 18.44 1.88
N GLN A 29 15.35 17.79 0.84
CA GLN A 29 16.12 17.02 -0.16
C GLN A 29 16.96 15.87 0.43
N ASP A 30 16.66 15.46 1.66
CA ASP A 30 17.34 14.37 2.37
C ASP A 30 16.36 13.20 2.57
N LYS A 31 16.43 12.25 1.65
CA LYS A 31 15.56 11.06 1.65
C LYS A 31 15.86 10.13 2.82
N ILE A 32 17.15 9.93 3.13
CA ILE A 32 17.59 9.01 4.18
C ILE A 32 17.13 9.52 5.55
N ALA A 33 17.29 10.82 5.80
CA ALA A 33 16.82 11.42 7.05
C ALA A 33 15.29 11.42 7.16
N ALA A 34 14.57 11.62 6.04
CA ALA A 34 13.11 11.56 6.01
C ALA A 34 12.60 10.17 6.35
N ASP A 35 13.18 9.14 5.76
CA ASP A 35 12.85 7.75 6.00
C ASP A 35 13.14 7.34 7.45
N LYS A 36 14.34 7.57 7.94
CA LYS A 36 14.68 7.35 9.36
C LYS A 36 13.76 8.11 10.30
N GLY A 37 13.37 9.34 9.92
CA GLY A 37 12.42 10.16 10.65
C GLY A 37 11.05 9.50 10.81
N ALA A 38 10.61 8.68 9.85
CA ALA A 38 9.39 7.90 9.93
C ALA A 38 9.56 6.61 10.74
N VAL A 39 10.62 5.85 10.44
CA VAL A 39 10.89 4.52 11.00
C VAL A 39 10.99 4.51 12.52
N ASP A 40 11.83 5.36 13.08
CA ASP A 40 12.13 5.34 14.52
C ASP A 40 10.89 5.60 15.42
N PRO A 41 10.06 6.65 15.15
CA PRO A 41 8.85 6.88 15.93
C PRO A 41 7.78 5.79 15.74
N MET A 42 7.62 5.28 14.52
CA MET A 42 6.68 4.18 14.22
C MET A 42 7.07 2.92 15.00
N ARG A 43 8.32 2.46 14.89
CA ARG A 43 8.85 1.31 15.62
C ARG A 43 8.66 1.46 17.13
N LYS A 44 8.99 2.63 17.67
CA LYS A 44 8.81 2.92 19.09
C LYS A 44 7.35 2.80 19.54
N GLU A 45 6.40 3.21 18.70
CA GLU A 45 4.98 3.11 19.04
C GLU A 45 4.47 1.66 18.88
N LEU A 46 4.86 0.96 17.83
CA LEU A 46 4.52 -0.45 17.62
C LEU A 46 4.99 -1.33 18.77
N ASN A 47 6.19 -1.10 19.31
CA ASN A 47 6.76 -1.87 20.42
C ASN A 47 6.03 -1.71 21.76
N LYS A 48 5.10 -0.75 21.89
CA LYS A 48 4.23 -0.60 23.06
C LYS A 48 2.97 -1.46 22.99
N ILE A 49 2.64 -1.96 21.81
CA ILE A 49 1.39 -2.71 21.58
C ILE A 49 1.52 -4.12 22.14
N ASN A 50 0.50 -4.55 22.88
CA ASN A 50 0.42 -5.93 23.38
C ASN A 50 0.09 -6.90 22.24
N MET A 51 1.13 -7.30 21.50
CA MET A 51 1.08 -8.23 20.37
C MET A 51 2.43 -8.92 20.19
N GLU A 52 2.42 -10.03 19.45
CA GLU A 52 3.60 -10.64 18.84
C GLU A 52 3.51 -10.38 17.32
N GLY A 53 4.02 -9.23 16.86
CA GLY A 53 4.04 -8.84 15.46
C GLY A 53 5.28 -9.38 14.74
N THR A 54 5.12 -9.78 13.49
CA THR A 54 6.23 -10.13 12.59
C THR A 54 6.09 -9.32 11.32
N VAL A 55 7.11 -8.57 10.96
CA VAL A 55 7.15 -7.88 9.66
C VAL A 55 7.30 -8.93 8.56
N VAL A 56 6.31 -9.05 7.70
CA VAL A 56 6.32 -9.97 6.54
C VAL A 56 6.49 -9.23 5.22
N ILE A 57 6.21 -7.93 5.23
CA ILE A 57 6.47 -6.95 4.18
C ILE A 57 7.05 -5.72 4.87
N GLY A 58 8.23 -5.31 4.46
CA GLY A 58 8.94 -4.16 5.01
C GLY A 58 10.03 -3.69 4.07
N GLU A 59 10.78 -2.69 4.48
CA GLU A 59 11.89 -2.14 3.72
C GLU A 59 13.23 -2.73 4.21
N GLY A 60 14.13 -2.98 3.27
CA GLY A 60 15.47 -3.50 3.54
C GLY A 60 15.53 -5.01 3.78
N GLU A 61 16.69 -5.58 3.53
CA GLU A 61 16.96 -6.98 3.81
C GLU A 61 17.22 -7.19 5.30
N MET A 62 17.05 -8.44 5.77
CA MET A 62 17.33 -8.82 7.16
C MET A 62 18.71 -8.30 7.59
N ASP A 63 18.77 -7.61 8.73
CA ASP A 63 19.95 -7.02 9.38
C ASP A 63 20.37 -5.61 8.93
N GLU A 64 19.66 -4.94 8.03
CA GLU A 64 19.88 -3.52 7.74
C GLU A 64 19.06 -2.62 8.69
N ALA A 65 19.54 -2.38 9.90
CA ALA A 65 19.00 -1.30 10.75
C ALA A 65 19.36 0.07 10.14
N PRO A 66 18.43 1.04 10.09
CA PRO A 66 17.30 1.29 10.99
C PRO A 66 15.90 0.94 10.46
N MET A 67 15.79 0.28 9.31
CA MET A 67 14.51 -0.02 8.65
C MET A 67 13.67 -1.04 9.41
N LEU A 68 12.34 -1.07 9.14
CA LEU A 68 11.43 -2.14 9.59
C LEU A 68 11.57 -3.31 8.60
N TYR A 69 12.53 -4.20 8.87
CA TYR A 69 12.97 -5.26 7.95
C TYR A 69 12.10 -6.53 8.05
N ILE A 70 12.07 -7.29 6.97
CA ILE A 70 11.33 -8.57 6.92
C ILE A 70 11.88 -9.54 7.99
N GLY A 71 10.98 -10.04 8.85
CA GLY A 71 11.33 -10.91 9.98
C GLY A 71 11.47 -10.18 11.31
N GLU A 72 11.54 -8.83 11.33
CA GLU A 72 11.60 -8.06 12.58
C GLU A 72 10.39 -8.37 13.47
N LYS A 73 10.65 -8.56 14.76
CA LYS A 73 9.63 -8.80 15.78
C LYS A 73 9.27 -7.49 16.46
N LEU A 74 7.98 -7.20 16.51
CA LEU A 74 7.43 -5.95 17.05
C LEU A 74 6.34 -6.22 18.10
N GLY A 75 6.16 -5.26 18.97
CA GLY A 75 5.23 -5.36 20.09
C GLY A 75 5.91 -5.84 21.37
N THR A 76 5.10 -6.06 22.41
CA THR A 76 5.61 -6.57 23.69
C THR A 76 5.99 -8.05 23.66
N LEU A 77 5.85 -8.70 22.50
CA LEU A 77 6.00 -10.14 22.27
C LEU A 77 5.06 -10.99 23.15
N LYS A 78 3.95 -10.40 23.55
CA LYS A 78 2.84 -11.02 24.28
C LYS A 78 1.54 -10.68 23.58
N GLY A 79 0.54 -11.56 23.66
CA GLY A 79 -0.78 -11.32 23.05
C GLY A 79 -0.95 -11.97 21.69
N PRO A 80 -1.86 -11.47 20.84
CA PRO A 80 -2.13 -12.08 19.54
C PRO A 80 -0.94 -11.95 18.58
N LYS A 81 -0.84 -12.95 17.69
CA LYS A 81 0.19 -12.98 16.66
C LYS A 81 -0.31 -12.33 15.38
N PHE A 82 0.47 -11.39 14.85
CA PHE A 82 0.13 -10.64 13.63
C PHE A 82 1.25 -10.66 12.60
N ASP A 83 0.85 -10.73 11.34
CA ASP A 83 1.68 -10.32 10.21
C ASP A 83 1.55 -8.82 10.03
N ILE A 84 2.67 -8.17 9.77
CA ILE A 84 2.78 -6.72 9.55
C ILE A 84 3.35 -6.48 8.16
N ALA A 85 2.61 -5.74 7.34
CA ALA A 85 3.11 -5.16 6.11
C ALA A 85 3.22 -3.64 6.31
N VAL A 86 4.41 -3.08 6.15
CA VAL A 86 4.67 -1.69 6.51
C VAL A 86 5.59 -1.02 5.50
N ASP A 87 5.24 0.22 5.19
CA ASP A 87 6.12 1.20 4.57
C ASP A 87 6.03 2.49 5.42
N PRO A 88 7.05 2.76 6.25
CA PRO A 88 7.05 3.92 7.14
C PRO A 88 6.95 5.25 6.40
N LEU A 89 7.46 5.34 5.18
CA LEU A 89 7.44 6.53 4.34
C LEU A 89 7.28 6.22 2.85
N GLU A 90 6.08 5.80 2.45
CA GLU A 90 5.73 5.74 1.02
C GLU A 90 5.86 7.12 0.39
N GLY A 91 6.63 7.18 -0.71
CA GLY A 91 6.91 8.44 -1.37
C GLY A 91 8.02 9.25 -0.69
N THR A 92 9.11 8.62 -0.28
CA THR A 92 10.31 9.27 0.30
C THR A 92 10.80 10.44 -0.55
N LYS A 93 10.78 10.28 -1.89
CA LYS A 93 11.12 11.33 -2.84
C LYS A 93 10.12 12.50 -2.79
N PHE A 94 8.84 12.21 -2.61
CA PHE A 94 7.81 13.25 -2.48
C PHE A 94 8.04 14.07 -1.22
N THR A 95 8.32 13.44 -0.09
CA THR A 95 8.65 14.13 1.15
C THR A 95 9.88 15.01 0.98
N ALA A 96 10.98 14.46 0.46
CA ALA A 96 12.23 15.19 0.29
C ALA A 96 12.10 16.44 -0.60
N ASN A 97 11.20 16.42 -1.59
CA ASN A 97 10.98 17.50 -2.55
C ASN A 97 9.69 18.32 -2.30
N ASN A 98 9.03 18.14 -1.16
CA ASN A 98 7.75 18.79 -0.83
C ASN A 98 6.68 18.58 -1.93
N GLN A 99 6.56 17.35 -2.40
CA GLN A 99 5.57 16.94 -3.39
C GLN A 99 4.39 16.25 -2.70
N PRO A 100 3.18 16.26 -3.30
CA PRO A 100 2.00 15.63 -2.70
C PRO A 100 2.06 14.09 -2.73
N ASN A 101 1.18 13.47 -1.90
CA ASN A 101 0.94 12.03 -1.87
C ASN A 101 2.03 11.18 -1.18
N ALA A 102 2.81 11.75 -0.25
CA ALA A 102 3.61 10.96 0.68
C ALA A 102 2.79 10.59 1.92
N PHE A 103 2.91 9.35 2.40
CA PHE A 103 2.24 8.91 3.61
C PHE A 103 2.98 7.77 4.33
N SER A 104 2.66 7.62 5.60
CA SER A 104 3.14 6.52 6.44
C SER A 104 2.05 5.45 6.48
N VAL A 105 2.36 4.19 6.14
CA VAL A 105 1.35 3.15 5.94
C VAL A 105 1.69 1.84 6.65
N ILE A 106 0.64 1.16 7.13
CA ILE A 106 0.73 -0.17 7.73
C ILE A 106 -0.53 -0.99 7.40
N ALA A 107 -0.33 -2.28 7.15
CA ALA A 107 -1.41 -3.26 7.09
C ALA A 107 -1.10 -4.40 8.06
N ILE A 108 -2.14 -4.85 8.79
CA ILE A 108 -2.03 -5.86 9.85
C ILE A 108 -3.07 -6.93 9.61
N ALA A 109 -2.62 -8.18 9.59
CA ALA A 109 -3.50 -9.35 9.59
C ALA A 109 -3.03 -10.37 10.63
N LYS A 110 -3.80 -11.44 10.84
CA LYS A 110 -3.32 -12.53 11.69
C LYS A 110 -2.11 -13.21 11.06
N GLN A 111 -1.30 -13.82 11.90
CA GLN A 111 -0.13 -14.57 11.46
C GLN A 111 -0.50 -15.61 10.39
N GLY A 112 0.16 -15.54 9.23
CA GLY A 112 -0.04 -16.39 8.07
C GLY A 112 -1.15 -15.91 7.11
N ASP A 113 -1.77 -14.75 7.37
CA ASP A 113 -2.87 -14.21 6.56
C ASP A 113 -2.39 -13.16 5.54
N LEU A 114 -1.15 -12.62 5.65
CA LEU A 114 -0.56 -11.80 4.59
C LEU A 114 0.43 -12.62 3.75
N LEU A 115 0.47 -12.33 2.45
CA LEU A 115 1.52 -12.84 1.58
C LEU A 115 2.86 -12.26 2.00
N SER A 116 3.81 -13.14 2.35
CA SER A 116 5.19 -12.76 2.54
C SER A 116 5.90 -12.81 1.19
N ALA A 117 6.42 -11.70 0.73
CA ALA A 117 7.13 -11.58 -0.53
C ALA A 117 8.49 -10.91 -0.29
N PRO A 118 9.54 -11.29 -1.05
CA PRO A 118 10.82 -10.59 -0.99
C PRO A 118 10.65 -9.15 -1.52
N ASP A 119 11.59 -8.30 -1.18
CA ASP A 119 11.70 -6.99 -1.81
C ASP A 119 12.13 -7.19 -3.27
N THR A 120 11.15 -7.11 -4.17
CA THR A 120 11.25 -7.33 -5.61
C THR A 120 10.14 -6.60 -6.35
N TYR A 121 10.18 -6.61 -7.68
CA TYR A 121 9.09 -6.08 -8.49
C TYR A 121 7.89 -7.02 -8.55
N MET A 122 6.70 -6.42 -8.71
CA MET A 122 5.44 -7.10 -8.96
C MET A 122 4.70 -6.40 -10.10
N GLU A 123 4.31 -7.17 -11.11
CA GLU A 123 3.31 -6.76 -12.09
C GLU A 123 1.94 -6.76 -11.45
N LYS A 124 1.17 -5.68 -11.58
CA LYS A 124 -0.10 -5.47 -10.86
C LYS A 124 -1.18 -4.87 -11.76
N ILE A 125 -2.40 -5.37 -11.54
CA ILE A 125 -3.62 -4.77 -12.07
C ILE A 125 -4.64 -4.67 -10.95
N ALA A 126 -5.24 -3.49 -10.74
CA ALA A 126 -6.22 -3.27 -9.67
C ALA A 126 -7.43 -2.49 -10.14
N ILE A 127 -8.60 -2.80 -9.57
CA ILE A 127 -9.89 -2.16 -9.82
C ILE A 127 -10.68 -2.00 -8.52
N GLY A 128 -11.63 -1.09 -8.53
CA GLY A 128 -12.49 -0.81 -7.38
C GLY A 128 -13.52 -1.89 -7.08
N ALA A 129 -14.39 -1.58 -6.13
CA ALA A 129 -15.46 -2.46 -5.64
C ALA A 129 -16.64 -2.60 -6.59
N ASN A 130 -17.56 -3.51 -6.23
CA ASN A 130 -18.85 -3.73 -6.91
C ASN A 130 -18.73 -4.19 -8.38
N LEU A 131 -17.67 -4.92 -8.69
CA LEU A 131 -17.42 -5.52 -9.99
C LEU A 131 -17.42 -7.06 -9.88
N PRO A 132 -17.72 -7.81 -10.97
CA PRO A 132 -17.64 -9.27 -10.97
C PRO A 132 -16.27 -9.76 -10.47
N LYS A 133 -16.26 -10.82 -9.67
CA LYS A 133 -15.01 -11.41 -9.17
C LYS A 133 -14.14 -11.91 -10.33
N ASN A 134 -12.82 -11.72 -10.18
CA ASN A 134 -11.83 -12.14 -11.19
C ASN A 134 -12.13 -11.58 -12.59
N LEU A 135 -12.58 -10.32 -12.64
CA LEU A 135 -12.97 -9.67 -13.89
C LEU A 135 -11.76 -9.49 -14.83
N LEU A 136 -10.60 -9.20 -14.27
CA LEU A 136 -9.39 -8.92 -15.03
C LEU A 136 -8.34 -10.00 -14.81
N ASP A 137 -7.43 -10.13 -15.77
CA ASP A 137 -6.32 -11.08 -15.71
C ASP A 137 -5.05 -10.47 -16.33
N LEU A 138 -3.91 -10.63 -15.66
CA LEU A 138 -2.61 -10.13 -16.12
C LEU A 138 -2.16 -10.73 -17.48
N ASP A 139 -2.63 -11.95 -17.81
CA ASP A 139 -2.29 -12.59 -19.09
C ASP A 139 -3.22 -12.17 -20.24
N ASN A 140 -4.25 -11.38 -19.97
CA ASN A 140 -5.06 -10.77 -21.02
C ASN A 140 -4.34 -9.56 -21.62
N SER A 141 -4.56 -9.26 -22.90
CA SER A 141 -4.18 -7.97 -23.47
C SER A 141 -4.86 -6.81 -22.71
N VAL A 142 -4.25 -5.65 -22.72
CA VAL A 142 -4.84 -4.41 -22.14
C VAL A 142 -6.22 -4.16 -22.72
N LYS A 143 -6.35 -4.28 -24.05
CA LYS A 143 -7.64 -4.14 -24.77
C LYS A 143 -8.73 -5.07 -24.23
N LYS A 144 -8.39 -6.35 -23.96
CA LYS A 144 -9.36 -7.32 -23.43
C LYS A 144 -9.80 -6.93 -22.02
N ASN A 145 -8.88 -6.61 -21.12
CA ASN A 145 -9.19 -6.18 -19.77
C ASN A 145 -10.04 -4.91 -19.74
N ILE A 146 -9.71 -3.92 -20.56
CA ILE A 146 -10.48 -2.67 -20.68
C ILE A 146 -11.89 -2.92 -21.21
N THR A 147 -12.04 -3.79 -22.22
CA THR A 147 -13.36 -4.13 -22.75
C THR A 147 -14.24 -4.80 -21.67
N LEU A 148 -13.68 -5.73 -20.90
CA LEU A 148 -14.40 -6.37 -19.78
C LEU A 148 -14.78 -5.34 -18.70
N LEU A 149 -13.87 -4.44 -18.35
CA LEU A 149 -14.13 -3.40 -17.35
C LEU A 149 -15.21 -2.42 -17.83
N ALA A 150 -15.14 -1.95 -19.09
CA ALA A 150 -16.12 -1.06 -19.69
C ALA A 150 -17.53 -1.67 -19.66
N ALA A 151 -17.66 -2.93 -20.05
CA ALA A 151 -18.91 -3.68 -20.00
C ALA A 151 -19.45 -3.81 -18.56
N ALA A 152 -18.60 -4.17 -17.59
CA ALA A 152 -18.98 -4.33 -16.20
C ALA A 152 -19.41 -3.00 -15.55
N LYS A 153 -18.75 -1.89 -15.90
CA LYS A 153 -19.06 -0.53 -15.42
C LYS A 153 -20.18 0.14 -16.22
N LYS A 154 -20.63 -0.44 -17.33
CA LYS A 154 -21.59 0.18 -18.28
C LYS A 154 -21.13 1.56 -18.76
N LYS A 155 -19.84 1.68 -19.07
CA LYS A 155 -19.19 2.89 -19.58
C LYS A 155 -18.68 2.66 -21.01
N ASN A 156 -18.53 3.76 -21.79
CA ASN A 156 -17.73 3.69 -22.99
C ASN A 156 -16.26 3.56 -22.62
N ILE A 157 -15.44 2.95 -23.49
CA ILE A 157 -13.99 2.83 -23.25
C ILE A 157 -13.33 4.21 -23.10
N SER A 158 -13.75 5.20 -23.88
CA SER A 158 -13.27 6.59 -23.81
C SER A 158 -13.58 7.32 -22.50
N ASP A 159 -14.54 6.81 -21.72
CA ASP A 159 -14.93 7.38 -20.43
C ASP A 159 -14.16 6.73 -19.26
N LEU A 160 -13.39 5.65 -19.55
CA LEU A 160 -12.57 5.01 -18.56
C LEU A 160 -11.26 5.77 -18.34
N LYS A 161 -10.80 5.73 -17.09
CA LYS A 161 -9.56 6.34 -16.65
C LYS A 161 -8.63 5.30 -16.08
N ALA A 162 -7.41 5.21 -16.62
CA ALA A 162 -6.36 4.34 -16.11
C ALA A 162 -5.30 5.16 -15.36
N CYS A 163 -4.88 4.70 -14.19
CA CYS A 163 -3.68 5.18 -13.52
C CYS A 163 -2.50 4.31 -13.90
N VAL A 164 -1.40 4.90 -14.35
CA VAL A 164 -0.17 4.19 -14.76
C VAL A 164 1.05 4.91 -14.20
N LEU A 165 1.97 4.14 -13.61
CA LEU A 165 3.26 4.65 -13.17
C LEU A 165 4.15 4.99 -14.37
N LYS A 166 4.61 6.24 -14.48
CA LYS A 166 5.40 6.72 -15.61
C LYS A 166 6.81 6.14 -15.59
N ARG A 167 7.00 5.02 -16.27
CA ARG A 167 8.28 4.30 -16.45
C ARG A 167 8.29 3.67 -17.85
N THR A 168 9.45 3.56 -18.45
CA THR A 168 9.62 2.96 -19.82
C THR A 168 9.09 1.52 -19.89
N ARG A 169 9.16 0.75 -18.80
CA ARG A 169 8.61 -0.60 -18.73
C ARG A 169 7.08 -0.68 -18.89
N HIS A 170 6.38 0.45 -18.91
CA HIS A 170 4.93 0.53 -19.14
C HIS A 170 4.56 1.08 -20.52
N ASP A 171 5.54 1.36 -21.39
CA ASP A 171 5.29 2.01 -22.68
C ASP A 171 4.34 1.19 -23.56
N ASP A 172 4.41 -0.15 -23.54
CA ASP A 172 3.49 -1.01 -24.27
C ASP A 172 2.05 -0.91 -23.73
N ILE A 173 1.87 -0.89 -22.40
CA ILE A 173 0.57 -0.72 -21.75
C ILE A 173 -0.01 0.66 -22.11
N VAL A 174 0.80 1.71 -22.05
CA VAL A 174 0.42 3.08 -22.40
C VAL A 174 0.02 3.18 -23.87
N LYS A 175 0.75 2.53 -24.77
CA LYS A 175 0.46 2.47 -26.19
C LYS A 175 -0.91 1.83 -26.43
N GLU A 176 -1.16 0.63 -25.90
CA GLU A 176 -2.45 -0.04 -26.05
C GLU A 176 -3.62 0.77 -25.46
N LEU A 177 -3.47 1.35 -24.28
CA LEU A 177 -4.49 2.22 -23.66
C LEU A 177 -4.81 3.43 -24.53
N THR A 178 -3.78 4.06 -25.13
CA THR A 178 -3.93 5.21 -26.02
C THR A 178 -4.65 4.84 -27.31
N GLU A 179 -4.27 3.71 -27.94
CA GLU A 179 -4.86 3.24 -29.19
C GLU A 179 -6.36 2.93 -29.05
N ILE A 180 -6.80 2.48 -27.88
CA ILE A 180 -8.23 2.20 -27.61
C ILE A 180 -8.98 3.37 -27.00
N GLY A 181 -8.32 4.53 -26.79
CA GLY A 181 -8.94 5.76 -26.37
C GLY A 181 -9.21 5.91 -24.88
N VAL A 182 -8.54 5.15 -24.02
CA VAL A 182 -8.64 5.29 -22.55
C VAL A 182 -7.90 6.54 -22.07
N GLN A 183 -8.50 7.28 -21.14
CA GLN A 183 -7.82 8.42 -20.50
C GLN A 183 -6.74 7.91 -19.53
N ILE A 184 -5.50 8.42 -19.64
CA ILE A 184 -4.39 7.98 -18.81
C ILE A 184 -3.98 9.07 -17.83
N ASN A 185 -4.01 8.76 -16.54
CA ASN A 185 -3.48 9.56 -15.45
C ASN A 185 -2.11 8.98 -15.05
N TYR A 186 -1.06 9.75 -15.29
CA TYR A 186 0.30 9.35 -14.93
C TYR A 186 0.62 9.73 -13.48
N ILE A 187 1.26 8.81 -12.78
CA ILE A 187 1.97 9.08 -11.53
C ILE A 187 3.47 8.91 -11.74
N THR A 188 4.28 9.69 -11.06
CA THR A 188 5.75 9.63 -11.19
C THR A 188 6.40 8.78 -10.11
N ASP A 189 5.69 8.55 -9.01
CA ASP A 189 6.08 7.76 -7.85
C ASP A 189 4.83 7.43 -7.02
N GLY A 190 4.97 6.68 -5.89
CA GLY A 190 3.85 6.40 -5.01
C GLY A 190 2.91 5.31 -5.54
N ASP A 191 3.41 4.09 -5.59
CA ASP A 191 2.71 2.92 -6.13
C ASP A 191 1.41 2.63 -5.35
N ILE A 192 1.45 2.75 -4.01
CA ILE A 192 0.27 2.58 -3.15
C ILE A 192 -0.76 3.68 -3.41
N ALA A 193 -0.33 4.96 -3.41
CA ALA A 193 -1.21 6.09 -3.68
C ALA A 193 -1.91 5.96 -5.03
N GLY A 194 -1.15 5.58 -6.07
CA GLY A 194 -1.67 5.36 -7.41
C GLY A 194 -2.73 4.26 -7.48
N ALA A 195 -2.45 3.13 -6.86
CA ALA A 195 -3.39 2.00 -6.82
C ALA A 195 -4.67 2.34 -6.04
N LEU A 196 -4.58 3.11 -4.96
CA LEU A 196 -5.75 3.50 -4.17
C LEU A 196 -6.64 4.56 -4.84
N THR A 197 -6.24 5.10 -5.98
CA THR A 197 -7.13 5.98 -6.79
C THR A 197 -8.36 5.27 -7.38
N VAL A 198 -8.38 3.94 -7.36
CA VAL A 198 -9.52 3.13 -7.85
C VAL A 198 -10.62 2.93 -6.79
N ILE A 199 -10.39 3.36 -5.54
CA ILE A 199 -11.35 3.22 -4.44
C ILE A 199 -12.11 4.53 -4.19
N GLY A 200 -13.22 4.45 -3.46
CA GLY A 200 -14.07 5.58 -3.10
C GLY A 200 -15.42 5.56 -3.80
N ASN A 201 -16.31 6.46 -3.38
CA ASN A 201 -17.64 6.61 -3.99
C ASN A 201 -17.56 7.25 -5.39
N ASN A 202 -16.52 8.03 -5.64
CA ASN A 202 -16.23 8.63 -6.94
C ASN A 202 -14.72 8.48 -7.22
N PRO A 203 -14.27 7.28 -7.60
CA PRO A 203 -12.86 6.98 -7.78
C PRO A 203 -12.27 7.85 -8.90
N LYS A 204 -11.05 8.31 -8.70
CA LYS A 204 -10.31 9.15 -9.66
C LYS A 204 -9.96 8.37 -10.93
N ASN A 205 -9.73 7.06 -10.78
CA ASN A 205 -9.42 6.14 -11.86
C ASN A 205 -10.32 4.88 -11.79
N ASP A 206 -10.52 4.25 -12.92
CA ASP A 206 -11.29 3.02 -13.03
C ASP A 206 -10.42 1.77 -12.90
N ILE A 207 -9.14 1.88 -13.27
CA ILE A 207 -8.16 0.81 -13.27
C ILE A 207 -6.76 1.34 -12.96
N TYR A 208 -5.95 0.54 -12.32
CA TYR A 208 -4.54 0.76 -12.07
C TYR A 208 -3.69 -0.32 -12.73
N TYR A 209 -2.65 0.09 -13.45
CA TYR A 209 -1.62 -0.77 -14.01
C TYR A 209 -0.25 -0.35 -13.51
N SER A 210 0.51 -1.29 -12.98
CA SER A 210 1.90 -1.04 -12.58
C SER A 210 2.75 -2.30 -12.62
N THR A 211 4.00 -2.11 -12.91
CA THR A 211 5.10 -2.95 -12.48
C THR A 211 5.90 -2.10 -11.50
N GLY A 212 5.74 -2.34 -10.22
CA GLY A 212 6.34 -1.62 -9.09
C GLY A 212 6.67 -2.60 -7.98
N GLY A 213 6.95 -2.13 -6.77
CA GLY A 213 7.34 -3.01 -5.67
C GLY A 213 6.30 -4.06 -5.30
N GLY A 214 6.76 -5.26 -5.02
CA GLY A 214 5.94 -6.36 -4.51
C GLY A 214 5.41 -6.06 -3.12
N PRO A 215 6.21 -5.50 -2.20
CA PRO A 215 5.76 -5.03 -0.90
C PRO A 215 4.54 -4.12 -0.97
N GLU A 216 4.58 -3.10 -1.82
CA GLU A 216 3.47 -2.16 -2.01
C GLU A 216 2.22 -2.86 -2.56
N GLY A 217 2.40 -3.90 -3.40
CA GLY A 217 1.29 -4.70 -3.91
C GLY A 217 0.50 -5.41 -2.82
N VAL A 218 1.16 -5.94 -1.79
CA VAL A 218 0.51 -6.59 -0.64
C VAL A 218 -0.19 -5.56 0.25
N ILE A 219 0.41 -4.39 0.46
CA ILE A 219 -0.21 -3.28 1.21
C ILE A 219 -1.46 -2.78 0.47
N VAL A 220 -1.40 -2.61 -0.84
CA VAL A 220 -2.56 -2.27 -1.69
C VAL A 220 -3.65 -3.33 -1.59
N ALA A 221 -3.29 -4.62 -1.64
CA ALA A 221 -4.24 -5.72 -1.50
C ALA A 221 -4.98 -5.65 -0.15
N ALA A 222 -4.30 -5.27 0.93
CA ALA A 222 -4.92 -5.10 2.24
C ALA A 222 -5.98 -3.99 2.25
N ALA A 223 -5.68 -2.83 1.66
CA ALA A 223 -6.65 -1.74 1.53
C ALA A 223 -7.84 -2.14 0.65
N LEU A 224 -7.58 -2.74 -0.53
CA LEU A 224 -8.62 -3.20 -1.45
C LEU A 224 -9.50 -4.30 -0.84
N ALA A 225 -8.93 -5.21 -0.02
CA ALA A 225 -9.68 -6.23 0.71
C ALA A 225 -10.70 -5.63 1.69
N CYS A 226 -10.34 -4.50 2.33
CA CYS A 226 -11.27 -3.75 3.19
C CYS A 226 -12.37 -3.05 2.39
N TYR A 227 -12.03 -2.59 1.19
CA TYR A 227 -12.93 -1.80 0.35
C TYR A 227 -13.83 -2.64 -0.57
N GLY A 228 -13.51 -3.94 -0.73
CA GLY A 228 -14.19 -4.84 -1.66
C GLY A 228 -13.71 -4.69 -3.12
N GLY A 229 -12.54 -4.09 -3.34
CA GLY A 229 -11.88 -4.01 -4.63
C GLY A 229 -11.18 -5.31 -5.02
N GLN A 230 -10.49 -5.30 -6.14
CA GLN A 230 -9.75 -6.45 -6.65
C GLN A 230 -8.34 -6.04 -7.08
N ILE A 231 -7.39 -6.93 -6.86
CA ILE A 231 -6.03 -6.83 -7.37
C ILE A 231 -5.57 -8.21 -7.81
N GLN A 232 -4.81 -8.27 -8.88
CA GLN A 232 -4.02 -9.43 -9.26
C GLN A 232 -2.56 -8.99 -9.41
N GLY A 233 -1.63 -9.76 -8.87
CA GLY A 233 -0.20 -9.48 -8.93
C GLY A 233 0.61 -10.71 -9.28
N ARG A 234 1.74 -10.53 -9.97
CA ARG A 234 2.73 -11.56 -10.26
C ARG A 234 4.12 -11.02 -9.95
N LEU A 235 4.89 -11.73 -9.12
CA LEU A 235 6.25 -11.36 -8.78
C LEU A 235 7.15 -11.47 -10.02
N ILE A 236 8.02 -10.50 -10.19
CA ILE A 236 9.08 -10.53 -11.21
C ILE A 236 10.38 -10.79 -10.44
N LEU A 237 10.97 -11.96 -10.66
CA LEU A 237 12.06 -12.46 -9.86
C LEU A 237 13.29 -12.76 -10.73
N ASP A 238 14.41 -12.19 -10.39
CA ASP A 238 15.71 -12.67 -10.85
C ASP A 238 16.13 -13.97 -10.11
N ASP A 239 17.31 -14.49 -10.37
CA ASP A 239 17.70 -15.78 -9.79
C ASP A 239 18.00 -15.69 -8.31
N ASP A 240 18.54 -14.57 -7.80
CA ASP A 240 18.79 -14.34 -6.39
C ASP A 240 17.46 -14.10 -5.64
N GLU A 241 16.56 -13.36 -6.26
CA GLU A 241 15.20 -13.13 -5.74
C GLU A 241 14.37 -14.40 -5.69
N LYS A 242 14.52 -15.32 -6.66
CA LYS A 242 13.90 -16.66 -6.62
C LYS A 242 14.41 -17.48 -5.42
N MET A 243 15.70 -17.39 -5.09
CA MET A 243 16.24 -18.06 -3.90
C MET A 243 15.65 -17.47 -2.61
N ARG A 244 15.50 -16.15 -2.51
CA ARG A 244 14.84 -15.47 -1.39
C ARG A 244 13.36 -15.84 -1.30
N ALA A 245 12.65 -15.78 -2.40
CA ALA A 245 11.23 -16.16 -2.50
C ALA A 245 10.99 -17.61 -2.05
N LYS A 246 11.88 -18.54 -2.44
CA LYS A 246 11.81 -19.94 -2.00
C LYS A 246 11.96 -20.10 -0.48
N LYS A 247 12.85 -19.33 0.15
CA LYS A 247 12.99 -19.31 1.64
C LYS A 247 11.72 -18.82 2.33
N LEU A 248 10.97 -17.92 1.69
CA LEU A 248 9.67 -17.42 2.16
C LEU A 248 8.50 -18.37 1.83
N GLY A 249 8.77 -19.54 1.22
CA GLY A 249 7.77 -20.56 0.91
C GLY A 249 7.09 -20.43 -0.45
N ILE A 250 7.52 -19.52 -1.32
CA ILE A 250 7.03 -19.35 -2.68
C ILE A 250 7.62 -20.45 -3.55
N LYS A 251 6.75 -21.32 -4.09
CA LYS A 251 7.14 -22.48 -4.91
C LYS A 251 6.95 -22.27 -6.41
N ASP A 252 5.93 -21.52 -6.79
CA ASP A 252 5.61 -21.17 -8.17
C ASP A 252 5.95 -19.69 -8.39
N PHE A 253 7.00 -19.45 -9.15
CA PHE A 253 7.52 -18.10 -9.42
C PHE A 253 6.72 -17.35 -10.50
N ASN A 254 5.87 -18.06 -11.25
CA ASN A 254 4.99 -17.45 -12.25
C ASN A 254 3.55 -17.29 -11.76
N LYS A 255 3.31 -17.61 -10.48
CA LYS A 255 1.98 -17.56 -9.89
C LYS A 255 1.42 -16.15 -9.92
N LYS A 256 0.18 -16.04 -10.41
CA LYS A 256 -0.67 -14.86 -10.22
C LYS A 256 -1.38 -14.99 -8.88
N TYR A 257 -1.21 -14.00 -8.03
CA TYR A 257 -1.88 -13.91 -6.74
C TYR A 257 -3.10 -12.99 -6.87
N ASN A 258 -4.26 -13.50 -6.53
CA ASN A 258 -5.46 -12.70 -6.36
C ASN A 258 -5.52 -12.12 -4.94
N ILE A 259 -6.45 -11.21 -4.71
CA ILE A 259 -6.61 -10.52 -3.43
C ILE A 259 -6.75 -11.48 -2.23
N ASP A 260 -7.53 -12.56 -2.36
CA ASP A 260 -7.74 -13.55 -1.29
C ASP A 260 -6.52 -14.46 -1.03
N GLU A 261 -5.52 -14.43 -1.93
CA GLU A 261 -4.24 -15.12 -1.75
C GLU A 261 -3.17 -14.21 -1.15
N MET A 262 -3.28 -12.89 -1.38
CA MET A 262 -2.40 -11.88 -0.75
C MET A 262 -2.87 -11.55 0.67
N VAL A 263 -4.20 -11.56 0.91
CA VAL A 263 -4.83 -11.22 2.20
C VAL A 263 -5.95 -12.22 2.50
N LYS A 264 -5.68 -13.23 3.32
CA LYS A 264 -6.58 -14.37 3.56
C LYS A 264 -7.64 -14.10 4.60
N GLY A 265 -7.61 -13.23 5.44
CA GLY A 265 -8.57 -13.11 6.55
C GLY A 265 -8.99 -11.68 6.81
N ASP A 266 -9.12 -11.38 8.09
CA ASP A 266 -9.40 -10.04 8.55
C ASP A 266 -8.13 -9.20 8.52
N VAL A 267 -8.26 -7.94 8.13
CA VAL A 267 -7.13 -7.02 7.97
C VAL A 267 -7.50 -5.61 8.41
N ILE A 268 -6.55 -4.94 9.03
CA ILE A 268 -6.56 -3.50 9.33
C ILE A 268 -5.57 -2.83 8.39
N PHE A 269 -5.94 -1.70 7.81
CA PHE A 269 -5.07 -0.83 7.02
C PHE A 269 -5.15 0.59 7.55
N CYS A 270 -4.00 1.22 7.72
CA CYS A 270 -3.90 2.63 8.13
C CYS A 270 -2.87 3.34 7.26
N ALA A 271 -3.23 4.52 6.74
CA ALA A 271 -2.33 5.41 6.01
C ALA A 271 -2.50 6.84 6.51
N THR A 272 -1.42 7.42 7.05
CA THR A 272 -1.39 8.80 7.56
C THR A 272 -0.64 9.68 6.59
N GLY A 273 -1.24 10.79 6.15
CA GLY A 273 -0.59 11.73 5.26
C GLY A 273 0.65 12.37 5.87
N VAL A 274 1.76 12.34 5.15
CA VAL A 274 2.98 13.12 5.47
C VAL A 274 2.92 14.46 4.75
N THR A 275 2.67 14.43 3.44
CA THR A 275 2.35 15.61 2.62
C THR A 275 0.88 15.56 2.20
N ASP A 276 0.32 16.68 1.74
CA ASP A 276 -1.05 16.71 1.23
C ASP A 276 -1.22 15.71 0.09
N GLY A 277 -2.34 14.97 0.09
CA GLY A 277 -2.59 13.96 -0.92
C GLY A 277 -4.05 13.65 -1.13
N ASP A 278 -4.31 12.84 -2.16
CA ASP A 278 -5.66 12.39 -2.52
C ASP A 278 -6.30 11.51 -1.43
N LEU A 279 -5.49 10.74 -0.70
CA LEU A 279 -5.95 9.80 0.32
C LEU A 279 -6.16 10.47 1.69
N ALA A 280 -5.23 11.32 2.10
CA ALA A 280 -5.24 12.01 3.38
C ALA A 280 -4.50 13.36 3.29
N LYS A 281 -4.88 14.31 4.15
CA LYS A 281 -4.14 15.56 4.32
C LYS A 281 -2.82 15.28 5.01
N GLY A 282 -1.79 16.05 4.65
CA GLY A 282 -0.47 15.98 5.28
C GLY A 282 -0.48 16.44 6.74
N VAL A 283 0.68 16.32 7.38
CA VAL A 283 0.90 16.82 8.73
C VAL A 283 0.91 18.34 8.72
N GLU A 284 0.01 18.96 9.50
CA GLU A 284 -0.03 20.41 9.73
C GLU A 284 0.69 20.75 11.04
N ASP A 285 1.70 21.59 10.99
CA ASP A 285 2.37 22.14 12.19
C ASP A 285 1.64 23.40 12.65
N LEU A 286 0.94 23.31 13.78
CA LEU A 286 0.17 24.42 14.38
C LEU A 286 0.95 25.19 15.45
N GLY A 287 2.26 25.02 15.51
CA GLY A 287 3.12 25.69 16.50
C GLY A 287 3.30 24.85 17.77
N ASN A 288 2.29 24.71 18.60
CA ASN A 288 2.35 23.93 19.84
C ASN A 288 1.96 22.45 19.66
N GLU A 289 1.30 22.12 18.56
CA GLU A 289 0.83 20.78 18.27
C GLU A 289 0.91 20.46 16.77
N TYR A 290 0.87 19.17 16.44
CA TYR A 290 0.69 18.65 15.10
C TYR A 290 -0.75 18.18 14.90
N LYS A 291 -1.38 18.57 13.78
CA LYS A 291 -2.63 17.98 13.31
C LYS A 291 -2.29 16.95 12.24
N VAL A 292 -2.83 15.76 12.35
CA VAL A 292 -2.58 14.64 11.43
C VAL A 292 -3.89 14.04 10.93
N THR A 293 -3.89 13.56 9.70
CA THR A 293 -5.06 12.94 9.08
C THR A 293 -4.70 11.52 8.64
N THR A 294 -5.48 10.55 9.12
CA THR A 294 -5.29 9.12 8.82
C THR A 294 -6.51 8.54 8.12
N PHE A 295 -6.30 7.88 6.97
CA PHE A 295 -7.27 7.02 6.34
C PHE A 295 -7.13 5.62 6.95
N ALA A 296 -8.22 5.12 7.55
CA ALA A 296 -8.21 3.89 8.33
C ALA A 296 -9.33 2.93 7.91
N LEU A 297 -8.97 1.68 7.70
CA LEU A 297 -9.86 0.61 7.24
C LEU A 297 -9.78 -0.59 8.17
N HIS A 298 -10.90 -1.29 8.37
CA HIS A 298 -10.94 -2.59 9.04
C HIS A 298 -11.97 -3.49 8.36
N ARG A 299 -11.51 -4.59 7.76
CA ARG A 299 -12.33 -5.45 6.90
C ARG A 299 -13.55 -6.03 7.63
N SER A 300 -13.35 -6.71 8.75
CA SER A 300 -14.45 -7.39 9.47
C SER A 300 -15.45 -6.44 10.10
N GLN A 301 -15.00 -5.24 10.49
CA GLN A 301 -15.85 -4.20 11.06
C GLN A 301 -16.50 -3.31 9.99
N LYS A 302 -16.18 -3.53 8.71
CA LYS A 302 -16.60 -2.67 7.59
C LYS A 302 -16.29 -1.19 7.87
N THR A 303 -15.19 -0.93 8.57
CA THR A 303 -14.77 0.43 8.91
C THR A 303 -14.07 1.06 7.73
N ILE A 304 -14.54 2.23 7.31
CA ILE A 304 -13.89 3.14 6.35
C ILE A 304 -13.99 4.51 6.96
N LYS A 305 -12.87 5.07 7.45
CA LYS A 305 -12.87 6.35 8.16
C LYS A 305 -11.66 7.21 7.80
N THR A 306 -11.88 8.50 7.72
CA THR A 306 -10.81 9.50 7.82
C THR A 306 -10.85 10.08 9.23
N ILE A 307 -9.74 9.99 9.94
CA ILE A 307 -9.60 10.38 11.35
C ILE A 307 -8.62 11.53 11.43
N VAL A 308 -8.93 12.53 12.22
CA VAL A 308 -8.06 13.67 12.50
C VAL A 308 -7.71 13.65 13.98
N ASN A 309 -6.42 13.65 14.27
CA ASN A 309 -5.89 13.68 15.63
C ASN A 309 -4.89 14.84 15.81
N PHE A 310 -4.69 15.23 17.07
CA PHE A 310 -3.78 16.29 17.48
C PHE A 310 -2.75 15.76 18.45
N TYR A 311 -1.50 16.18 18.31
CA TYR A 311 -0.37 15.74 19.13
C TYR A 311 0.45 16.95 19.60
N ASN A 312 0.52 17.16 20.92
CA ASN A 312 1.43 18.13 21.51
C ASN A 312 2.88 17.82 21.13
N LYS A 313 3.67 18.88 20.93
CA LYS A 313 5.12 18.79 20.66
C LYS A 313 5.93 18.41 21.88
#